data_340531ca7548d51cf12e02843c830a84
#
_entry.id   340531ca7548d51cf12e02843c830a84
#
_cell.length_a   1.000
_cell.length_b   1.000
_cell.length_c   1.000
_cell.angle_alpha   90.00
_cell.angle_beta   90.00
_cell.angle_gamma   90.00
#
_symmetry.space_group_name_H-M   'P 1'
#
loop_
_entity.id
_entity.type
_entity.pdbx_description
1 polymer ?
#
loop_
_entity_poly.entity_id
_entity_poly.type
_entity_poly.pdbx_seq_one_letter_code
_entity_poly.pdbx_strand_id
1 'polypeptide(L)'
;SSTSSGSMTAPSPDPRVGLKAGLMDAGEATWNLRVLSRTPSPERFLGVTNSDLAFLGKYAIQGNYNGWQIWDISDPRAPALTTAYFCPASQSDVSVYRNLLFVSGEGLTGRIDCGGQGVREAVSKDRLRGLRIFDITDIRNPRNVGNVQTCRGSHTHTVVVDPRDTENVYVYISGSAGVRAADELPGCSREAPEKDPNSALFRIEVIKVPLAHPERAAIVSSPRIFQDLVDPASHGEAPEDIAAAAKAAAEARARGMFTAELFGAERVIPPQMISPMLDSIVKARNGTGPATAADSAVLRAALPGILAARFGGDDATPGPRPGPTQCHDITVYPAIGMA
;
A
#
# COMPACT_ATOMS: atom_id res chain seq x y z
N SER A 1 13.05 6.37 -41.52
CA SER A 1 12.62 5.69 -40.30
C SER A 1 11.89 4.42 -40.69
N SER A 2 12.55 3.27 -40.67
CA SER A 2 11.91 1.98 -40.86
C SER A 2 11.19 1.62 -39.59
N THR A 3 9.85 1.72 -39.60
CA THR A 3 9.01 1.08 -38.62
C THR A 3 9.13 -0.42 -38.80
N SER A 4 9.88 -1.12 -37.97
CA SER A 4 9.84 -2.56 -37.93
C SER A 4 8.45 -2.97 -37.42
N SER A 5 7.63 -3.53 -38.32
CA SER A 5 6.38 -4.15 -37.92
C SER A 5 6.72 -5.30 -36.97
N GLY A 6 6.25 -5.20 -35.73
CA GLY A 6 6.43 -6.26 -34.75
C GLY A 6 5.81 -7.58 -35.26
N SER A 7 6.39 -8.71 -34.86
CA SER A 7 5.84 -10.03 -35.20
C SER A 7 4.48 -10.23 -34.51
N MET A 8 3.47 -10.62 -35.27
CA MET A 8 2.18 -11.04 -34.72
C MET A 8 2.21 -12.46 -34.11
N THR A 9 3.25 -13.20 -34.40
CA THR A 9 3.44 -14.58 -33.91
C THR A 9 4.32 -14.55 -32.68
N ALA A 10 3.85 -15.14 -31.58
CA ALA A 10 4.64 -15.29 -30.35
C ALA A 10 5.93 -16.10 -30.60
N PRO A 11 7.03 -15.78 -29.93
CA PRO A 11 8.27 -16.55 -30.06
C PRO A 11 8.06 -18.00 -29.61
N SER A 12 8.72 -18.92 -30.36
CA SER A 12 8.76 -20.33 -29.98
C SER A 12 10.22 -20.83 -30.10
N PRO A 13 10.81 -21.44 -29.03
CA PRO A 13 10.18 -21.72 -27.74
C PRO A 13 9.84 -20.43 -26.95
N ASP A 14 8.92 -20.53 -25.98
CA ASP A 14 8.54 -19.40 -25.14
C ASP A 14 9.76 -18.86 -24.36
N PRO A 15 10.20 -17.63 -24.58
CA PRO A 15 11.42 -17.08 -23.96
C PRO A 15 11.31 -16.88 -22.44
N ARG A 16 10.12 -17.05 -21.86
CA ARG A 16 9.90 -16.98 -20.41
C ARG A 16 10.23 -18.28 -19.69
N VAL A 17 10.31 -19.41 -20.43
CA VAL A 17 10.64 -20.71 -19.83
C VAL A 17 12.09 -20.72 -19.38
N GLY A 18 12.31 -21.05 -18.10
CA GLY A 18 13.63 -21.14 -17.51
C GLY A 18 14.32 -19.80 -17.21
N LEU A 19 13.56 -18.69 -17.20
CA LEU A 19 14.12 -17.41 -16.75
C LEU A 19 14.66 -17.53 -15.31
N LYS A 20 15.87 -16.99 -15.12
CA LYS A 20 16.49 -16.88 -13.80
C LYS A 20 15.68 -15.93 -12.93
N ALA A 21 15.28 -16.41 -11.74
CA ALA A 21 14.73 -15.53 -10.70
C ALA A 21 15.84 -14.76 -9.99
N GLY A 22 15.53 -13.53 -9.55
CA GLY A 22 16.47 -12.72 -8.80
C GLY A 22 15.88 -11.36 -8.45
N LEU A 23 16.27 -10.80 -7.30
CA LEU A 23 15.76 -9.50 -6.84
C LEU A 23 16.23 -8.35 -7.73
N MET A 24 17.50 -8.35 -8.13
CA MET A 24 18.14 -7.28 -8.91
C MET A 24 18.73 -7.79 -10.23
N ASP A 25 18.78 -9.10 -10.44
CA ASP A 25 19.45 -9.77 -11.54
C ASP A 25 18.58 -10.86 -12.18
N ALA A 26 17.25 -10.72 -12.12
CA ALA A 26 16.32 -11.60 -12.80
C ALA A 26 16.58 -11.64 -14.31
N GLY A 27 16.36 -12.80 -14.92
CA GLY A 27 16.40 -12.95 -16.37
C GLY A 27 15.28 -12.15 -17.04
N GLU A 28 15.46 -11.78 -18.30
CA GLU A 28 14.50 -10.98 -19.03
C GLU A 28 14.03 -11.67 -20.31
N ALA A 29 12.74 -11.53 -20.60
CA ALA A 29 12.17 -11.88 -21.88
C ALA A 29 11.30 -10.71 -22.39
N THR A 30 11.46 -10.35 -23.66
CA THR A 30 10.68 -9.30 -24.30
C THR A 30 10.17 -9.77 -25.64
N TRP A 31 8.97 -9.34 -26.01
CA TRP A 31 8.39 -9.55 -27.32
C TRP A 31 7.70 -8.29 -27.79
N ASN A 32 8.05 -7.81 -28.98
CA ASN A 32 7.60 -6.53 -29.55
C ASN A 32 7.85 -5.29 -28.66
N LEU A 33 8.69 -5.42 -27.64
CA LEU A 33 9.14 -4.35 -26.76
C LEU A 33 10.66 -4.33 -26.71
N ARG A 34 11.21 -3.18 -26.40
CA ARG A 34 12.65 -2.99 -26.17
C ARG A 34 12.86 -2.08 -24.98
N VAL A 35 13.67 -2.50 -24.03
CA VAL A 35 14.16 -1.63 -22.96
C VAL A 35 15.06 -0.57 -23.56
N LEU A 36 14.76 0.70 -23.35
CA LEU A 36 15.55 1.83 -23.86
C LEU A 36 16.58 2.30 -22.84
N SER A 37 16.23 2.27 -21.57
CA SER A 37 17.13 2.69 -20.48
C SER A 37 16.72 2.04 -19.16
N ARG A 38 17.63 2.06 -18.19
CA ARG A 38 17.40 1.78 -16.78
C ARG A 38 18.06 2.88 -15.98
N THR A 39 17.26 3.61 -15.21
CA THR A 39 17.72 4.70 -14.38
C THR A 39 17.39 4.38 -12.93
N PRO A 40 18.38 4.25 -12.03
CA PRO A 40 18.12 3.94 -10.63
C PRO A 40 17.44 5.12 -9.94
N SER A 41 16.62 4.80 -8.94
CA SER A 41 16.08 5.81 -8.02
C SER A 41 17.19 6.53 -7.27
N PRO A 42 16.97 7.77 -6.81
CA PRO A 42 17.94 8.49 -5.98
C PRO A 42 18.11 7.82 -4.61
N GLU A 43 19.21 8.10 -3.92
CA GLU A 43 19.68 7.40 -2.72
C GLU A 43 18.58 7.13 -1.67
N ARG A 44 17.77 8.13 -1.32
CA ARG A 44 16.69 7.99 -0.32
C ARG A 44 15.53 7.08 -0.74
N PHE A 45 15.51 6.66 -1.99
CA PHE A 45 14.49 5.82 -2.61
C PHE A 45 15.03 4.46 -3.04
N LEU A 46 16.34 4.22 -2.88
CA LEU A 46 16.97 2.92 -3.16
C LEU A 46 16.52 1.86 -2.14
N GLY A 47 16.32 0.64 -2.63
CA GLY A 47 15.90 -0.49 -1.79
C GLY A 47 14.46 -0.38 -1.27
N VAL A 48 13.71 0.60 -1.74
CA VAL A 48 12.30 0.83 -1.41
C VAL A 48 11.47 0.67 -2.68
N THR A 49 10.35 -0.02 -2.56
CA THR A 49 9.50 -0.36 -3.70
C THR A 49 8.96 0.89 -4.39
N ASN A 50 9.13 0.95 -5.70
CA ASN A 50 8.38 1.87 -6.56
C ASN A 50 6.96 1.32 -6.77
N SER A 51 6.01 2.20 -6.92
CA SER A 51 4.61 1.86 -7.11
C SER A 51 4.11 2.34 -8.47
N ASP A 52 3.10 3.16 -8.49
CA ASP A 52 2.38 3.56 -9.67
C ASP A 52 3.08 4.64 -10.50
N LEU A 53 2.54 4.92 -11.70
CA LEU A 53 3.05 5.92 -12.64
C LEU A 53 1.92 6.81 -13.15
N ALA A 54 2.15 8.12 -13.08
CA ALA A 54 1.34 9.11 -13.76
C ALA A 54 2.19 9.90 -14.77
N PHE A 55 1.56 10.50 -15.78
CA PHE A 55 2.27 11.23 -16.82
C PHE A 55 1.71 12.64 -16.99
N LEU A 56 2.59 13.62 -17.13
CA LEU A 56 2.25 15.01 -17.41
C LEU A 56 3.19 15.57 -18.49
N GLY A 57 2.71 15.64 -19.72
CA GLY A 57 3.52 16.06 -20.86
C GLY A 57 4.76 15.19 -21.02
N LYS A 58 5.93 15.78 -20.82
CA LYS A 58 7.23 15.10 -20.90
C LYS A 58 7.71 14.50 -19.57
N TYR A 59 6.89 14.50 -18.55
CA TYR A 59 7.27 14.02 -17.23
C TYR A 59 6.56 12.72 -16.90
N ALA A 60 7.31 11.76 -16.34
CA ALA A 60 6.80 10.61 -15.64
C ALA A 60 6.91 10.86 -14.13
N ILE A 61 5.80 10.68 -13.42
CA ILE A 61 5.73 10.81 -11.97
C ILE A 61 5.57 9.40 -11.41
N GLN A 62 6.53 8.99 -10.61
CA GLN A 62 6.60 7.64 -10.05
C GLN A 62 6.39 7.66 -8.55
N GLY A 63 5.38 6.94 -8.08
CA GLY A 63 5.19 6.67 -6.67
C GLY A 63 6.28 5.76 -6.12
N ASN A 64 6.54 5.89 -4.83
CA ASN A 64 7.49 5.07 -4.09
C ASN A 64 7.08 5.04 -2.62
N TYR A 65 7.39 3.98 -1.88
CA TYR A 65 7.03 3.87 -0.46
C TYR A 65 7.66 4.95 0.44
N ASN A 66 8.71 5.65 -0.07
CA ASN A 66 9.30 6.81 0.59
C ASN A 66 8.78 8.17 0.06
N GLY A 67 7.79 8.17 -0.82
CA GLY A 67 7.23 9.38 -1.43
C GLY A 67 7.06 9.24 -2.93
N TRP A 68 7.56 10.19 -3.72
CA TRP A 68 7.41 10.14 -5.17
C TRP A 68 8.54 10.90 -5.89
N GLN A 69 8.71 10.60 -7.17
CA GLN A 69 9.79 11.11 -8.01
C GLN A 69 9.23 11.62 -9.34
N ILE A 70 9.80 12.68 -9.89
CA ILE A 70 9.46 13.20 -11.21
C ILE A 70 10.68 13.08 -12.12
N TRP A 71 10.49 12.46 -13.26
CA TRP A 71 11.51 12.21 -14.28
C TRP A 71 11.15 12.94 -15.55
N ASP A 72 12.08 13.74 -16.10
CA ASP A 72 11.98 14.24 -17.48
C ASP A 72 12.31 13.10 -18.44
N ILE A 73 11.35 12.68 -19.22
CA ILE A 73 11.45 11.59 -20.21
C ILE A 73 11.46 12.11 -21.64
N SER A 74 11.85 13.37 -21.87
CA SER A 74 12.00 13.95 -23.21
C SER A 74 12.93 13.10 -24.09
N ASP A 75 14.01 12.57 -23.51
CA ASP A 75 14.78 11.48 -24.10
C ASP A 75 14.56 10.19 -23.28
N PRO A 76 13.78 9.24 -23.79
CA PRO A 76 13.52 8.01 -23.07
C PRO A 76 14.75 7.10 -22.93
N ARG A 77 15.87 7.40 -23.60
CA ARG A 77 17.14 6.70 -23.41
C ARG A 77 17.96 7.25 -22.25
N ALA A 78 17.63 8.46 -21.79
CA ALA A 78 18.33 9.15 -20.72
C ALA A 78 17.33 9.92 -19.81
N PRO A 79 16.40 9.24 -19.12
CA PRO A 79 15.49 9.90 -18.18
C PRO A 79 16.27 10.69 -17.14
N ALA A 80 15.89 11.95 -16.93
CA ALA A 80 16.55 12.83 -15.98
C ALA A 80 15.67 13.11 -14.75
N LEU A 81 16.21 12.87 -13.54
CA LEU A 81 15.50 13.21 -12.31
C LEU A 81 15.30 14.72 -12.23
N THR A 82 14.05 15.15 -12.13
CA THR A 82 13.67 16.55 -11.95
C THR A 82 13.42 16.85 -10.47
N THR A 83 12.72 15.96 -9.77
CA THR A 83 12.30 16.14 -8.36
C THR A 83 12.22 14.78 -7.68
N ALA A 84 12.65 14.73 -6.43
CA ALA A 84 12.46 13.61 -5.52
C ALA A 84 11.88 14.14 -4.21
N TYR A 85 10.59 13.85 -3.97
CA TYR A 85 9.86 14.37 -2.81
C TYR A 85 9.71 13.28 -1.75
N PHE A 86 10.49 13.39 -0.69
CA PHE A 86 10.45 12.44 0.42
C PHE A 86 9.24 12.70 1.31
N CYS A 87 8.32 11.76 1.35
CA CYS A 87 7.07 11.88 2.11
C CYS A 87 6.46 10.47 2.34
N PRO A 88 7.05 9.66 3.20
CA PRO A 88 6.65 8.27 3.35
C PRO A 88 5.24 8.13 3.92
N ALA A 89 4.43 7.28 3.31
CA ALA A 89 3.11 6.91 3.80
C ALA A 89 2.57 5.64 3.11
N SER A 90 3.40 4.63 2.88
CA SER A 90 3.10 3.44 2.09
C SER A 90 3.31 3.69 0.59
N GLN A 91 2.58 3.01 -0.28
CA GLN A 91 2.95 2.88 -1.69
C GLN A 91 2.88 4.16 -2.54
N SER A 92 2.19 5.21 -2.08
CA SER A 92 2.09 6.48 -2.81
C SER A 92 1.62 6.31 -4.25
N ASP A 93 0.45 5.67 -4.44
CA ASP A 93 -0.26 5.66 -5.72
C ASP A 93 -0.47 7.10 -6.19
N VAL A 94 -0.20 7.40 -7.46
CA VAL A 94 -0.11 8.76 -8.00
C VAL A 94 -1.04 9.00 -9.18
N SER A 95 -1.73 10.12 -9.19
CA SER A 95 -2.52 10.59 -10.33
C SER A 95 -2.36 12.09 -10.53
N VAL A 96 -2.52 12.55 -11.77
CA VAL A 96 -2.41 13.98 -12.10
C VAL A 96 -3.67 14.46 -12.78
N TYR A 97 -4.14 15.62 -12.34
CA TYR A 97 -5.16 16.38 -13.06
C TYR A 97 -4.78 17.86 -13.12
N ARG A 98 -4.54 18.37 -14.33
CA ARG A 98 -3.99 19.72 -14.56
C ARG A 98 -2.66 19.92 -13.81
N ASN A 99 -2.61 20.86 -12.88
CA ASN A 99 -1.45 21.17 -12.03
C ASN A 99 -1.55 20.53 -10.63
N LEU A 100 -2.48 19.62 -10.39
CA LEU A 100 -2.63 18.92 -9.12
C LEU A 100 -2.11 17.48 -9.26
N LEU A 101 -1.27 17.10 -8.31
CA LEU A 101 -0.82 15.73 -8.11
C LEU A 101 -1.51 15.18 -6.86
N PHE A 102 -2.17 14.05 -7.01
CA PHE A 102 -2.79 13.28 -5.93
C PHE A 102 -1.88 12.15 -5.54
N VAL A 103 -1.71 11.92 -4.25
CA VAL A 103 -0.82 10.88 -3.72
C VAL A 103 -1.50 10.14 -2.59
N SER A 104 -1.68 8.85 -2.75
CA SER A 104 -2.25 7.95 -1.74
C SER A 104 -1.32 7.75 -0.54
N GLY A 105 -1.91 7.53 0.63
CA GLY A 105 -1.20 7.14 1.83
C GLY A 105 -2.08 6.30 2.75
N GLU A 106 -1.60 5.12 3.13
CA GLU A 106 -2.33 4.24 4.05
C GLU A 106 -1.46 3.68 5.18
N GLY A 107 -0.16 3.87 5.11
CA GLY A 107 0.79 3.36 6.09
C GLY A 107 0.53 3.90 7.50
N LEU A 108 0.66 3.02 8.49
CA LEU A 108 0.46 3.37 9.91
C LEU A 108 1.45 4.42 10.41
N THR A 109 2.58 4.58 9.74
CA THR A 109 3.66 5.50 10.12
C THR A 109 3.64 6.81 9.34
N GLY A 110 2.77 6.96 8.33
CA GLY A 110 2.67 8.19 7.55
C GLY A 110 2.36 9.41 8.42
N ARG A 111 2.99 10.55 8.10
CA ARG A 111 2.82 11.83 8.81
C ARG A 111 2.26 12.90 7.89
N ILE A 112 1.47 13.81 8.46
CA ILE A 112 0.93 14.98 7.73
C ILE A 112 2.07 15.87 7.22
N ASP A 113 3.12 16.05 8.03
CA ASP A 113 4.30 16.88 7.74
C ASP A 113 5.39 16.17 6.90
N CYS A 114 5.11 14.96 6.39
CA CYS A 114 6.07 14.14 5.65
C CYS A 114 7.33 13.75 6.44
N GLY A 115 7.31 13.84 7.76
CA GLY A 115 8.46 13.52 8.61
C GLY A 115 8.84 12.04 8.55
N GLY A 116 10.12 11.76 8.29
CA GLY A 116 10.65 10.39 8.19
C GLY A 116 10.74 9.62 9.52
N GLN A 117 10.54 10.31 10.67
CA GLN A 117 10.47 9.67 11.98
C GLN A 117 9.22 8.81 12.16
N GLY A 118 8.20 9.04 11.34
CA GLY A 118 6.95 8.31 11.37
C GLY A 118 6.07 8.62 12.58
N VAL A 119 4.97 7.87 12.72
CA VAL A 119 4.06 7.88 13.86
C VAL A 119 4.10 6.51 14.51
N ARG A 120 4.32 6.45 15.83
CA ARG A 120 4.41 5.20 16.60
C ARG A 120 3.22 4.97 17.52
N GLU A 121 2.54 6.02 17.91
CA GLU A 121 1.38 5.99 18.80
C GLU A 121 0.21 5.27 18.12
N ALA A 122 -0.61 4.57 18.91
CA ALA A 122 -1.80 3.88 18.40
C ALA A 122 -2.83 4.88 17.85
N VAL A 123 -2.96 6.05 18.50
CA VAL A 123 -3.81 7.18 18.09
C VAL A 123 -2.93 8.42 17.97
N SER A 124 -2.97 9.10 16.83
CA SER A 124 -2.17 10.31 16.61
C SER A 124 -2.83 11.27 15.63
N LYS A 125 -2.86 12.55 15.99
CA LYS A 125 -3.31 13.63 15.10
C LYS A 125 -2.28 13.97 14.01
N ASP A 126 -1.02 13.57 14.19
CA ASP A 126 0.03 13.77 13.20
C ASP A 126 -0.01 12.71 12.08
N ARG A 127 -0.76 11.62 12.28
CA ARG A 127 -0.84 10.55 11.28
C ARG A 127 -1.62 10.98 10.07
N LEU A 128 -1.04 10.76 8.88
CA LEU A 128 -1.76 10.83 7.62
C LEU A 128 -2.10 9.41 7.16
N ARG A 129 -3.37 9.18 6.92
CA ARG A 129 -3.89 8.05 6.15
C ARG A 129 -5.05 8.55 5.30
N GLY A 130 -4.85 8.60 4.00
CA GLY A 130 -5.80 9.16 3.05
C GLY A 130 -5.11 9.71 1.82
N LEU A 131 -5.52 10.88 1.37
CA LEU A 131 -5.06 11.52 0.16
C LEU A 131 -4.26 12.79 0.47
N ARG A 132 -3.10 12.94 -0.16
CA ARG A 132 -2.35 14.21 -0.23
C ARG A 132 -2.59 14.86 -1.58
N ILE A 133 -2.66 16.17 -1.59
CA ILE A 133 -2.82 16.97 -2.80
C ILE A 133 -1.65 17.93 -2.87
N PHE A 134 -0.93 17.89 -3.99
CA PHE A 134 0.20 18.79 -4.26
C PHE A 134 -0.11 19.68 -5.45
N ASP A 135 0.22 20.95 -5.35
CA ASP A 135 0.34 21.85 -6.49
C ASP A 135 1.72 21.64 -7.14
N ILE A 136 1.71 21.22 -8.38
CA ILE A 136 2.91 20.97 -9.21
C ILE A 136 3.02 21.98 -10.36
N THR A 137 2.44 23.16 -10.22
CA THR A 137 2.63 24.27 -11.18
C THR A 137 4.11 24.55 -11.40
N ASP A 138 4.90 24.59 -10.31
CA ASP A 138 6.34 24.48 -10.38
C ASP A 138 6.75 23.03 -10.07
N ILE A 139 7.01 22.26 -11.11
CA ILE A 139 7.33 20.84 -11.00
C ILE A 139 8.62 20.55 -10.23
N ARG A 140 9.48 21.57 -10.05
CA ARG A 140 10.73 21.48 -9.29
C ARG A 140 10.54 21.77 -7.81
N ASN A 141 9.47 22.50 -7.47
CA ASN A 141 9.14 22.91 -6.10
C ASN A 141 7.66 22.61 -5.79
N PRO A 142 7.24 21.33 -5.75
CA PRO A 142 5.88 20.94 -5.44
C PRO A 142 5.50 21.39 -4.03
N ARG A 143 4.25 21.83 -3.87
CA ARG A 143 3.73 22.27 -2.58
C ARG A 143 2.54 21.41 -2.14
N ASN A 144 2.59 20.84 -0.94
CA ASN A 144 1.39 20.23 -0.37
C ASN A 144 0.35 21.32 -0.10
N VAL A 145 -0.83 21.22 -0.73
CA VAL A 145 -1.90 22.19 -0.64
C VAL A 145 -3.13 21.63 0.07
N GLY A 146 -3.20 20.32 0.27
CA GLY A 146 -4.31 19.71 0.99
C GLY A 146 -4.02 18.27 1.41
N ASN A 147 -4.69 17.86 2.49
CA ASN A 147 -4.64 16.49 2.99
C ASN A 147 -6.06 16.08 3.42
N VAL A 148 -6.56 14.98 2.92
CA VAL A 148 -7.85 14.43 3.30
C VAL A 148 -7.66 13.09 3.98
N GLN A 149 -8.09 13.00 5.23
CA GLN A 149 -8.02 11.78 6.04
C GLN A 149 -9.18 10.84 5.72
N THR A 150 -8.93 9.55 5.63
CA THR A 150 -9.92 8.52 5.35
C THR A 150 -9.87 7.41 6.40
N CYS A 151 -10.93 6.62 6.52
CA CYS A 151 -11.04 5.61 7.56
C CYS A 151 -10.06 4.44 7.40
N ARG A 152 -9.68 4.11 6.19
CA ARG A 152 -8.78 2.99 5.88
C ARG A 152 -7.53 3.41 5.10
N GLY A 153 -7.22 4.71 5.09
CA GLY A 153 -6.19 5.25 4.22
C GLY A 153 -6.62 5.24 2.75
N SER A 154 -5.66 5.48 1.87
CA SER A 154 -5.81 5.33 0.43
C SER A 154 -4.73 4.36 -0.05
N HIS A 155 -5.14 3.18 -0.49
CA HIS A 155 -4.25 2.19 -1.12
C HIS A 155 -3.98 2.61 -2.55
N THR A 156 -5.07 2.70 -3.33
CA THR A 156 -5.12 3.32 -4.63
C THR A 156 -6.23 4.38 -4.65
N HIS A 157 -6.24 5.20 -5.68
CA HIS A 157 -7.32 6.15 -5.91
C HIS A 157 -7.56 6.35 -7.41
N THR A 158 -8.77 6.74 -7.75
CA THR A 158 -9.13 7.03 -9.14
C THR A 158 -9.65 8.45 -9.25
N VAL A 159 -9.03 9.23 -10.12
CA VAL A 159 -9.47 10.61 -10.42
C VAL A 159 -10.63 10.56 -11.42
N VAL A 160 -11.75 11.16 -11.04
CA VAL A 160 -12.98 11.19 -11.82
C VAL A 160 -13.33 12.63 -12.19
N VAL A 161 -13.46 12.87 -13.48
CA VAL A 161 -13.87 14.17 -14.03
C VAL A 161 -15.34 14.08 -14.43
N ASP A 162 -16.21 14.87 -13.79
CA ASP A 162 -17.58 15.08 -14.27
C ASP A 162 -17.55 16.20 -15.34
N PRO A 163 -17.91 15.94 -16.59
CA PRO A 163 -17.90 16.96 -17.63
C PRO A 163 -18.90 18.11 -17.38
N ARG A 164 -19.86 17.93 -16.47
CA ARG A 164 -20.83 18.94 -16.06
C ARG A 164 -20.34 19.80 -14.90
N ASP A 165 -19.29 19.39 -14.22
CA ASP A 165 -18.69 20.12 -13.07
C ASP A 165 -17.24 20.50 -13.42
N THR A 166 -17.06 21.65 -14.03
CA THR A 166 -15.75 22.14 -14.47
C THR A 166 -14.93 22.80 -13.36
N GLU A 167 -15.56 23.05 -12.20
CA GLU A 167 -14.92 23.71 -11.05
C GLU A 167 -14.28 22.71 -10.09
N ASN A 168 -14.65 21.44 -10.17
CA ASN A 168 -14.18 20.42 -9.25
C ASN A 168 -13.64 19.19 -10.01
N VAL A 169 -12.85 18.41 -9.31
CA VAL A 169 -12.52 17.04 -9.66
C VAL A 169 -12.81 16.14 -8.47
N TYR A 170 -13.14 14.90 -8.71
CA TYR A 170 -13.48 13.94 -7.69
C TYR A 170 -12.40 12.86 -7.61
N VAL A 171 -12.08 12.42 -6.39
CA VAL A 171 -11.13 11.34 -6.16
C VAL A 171 -11.84 10.24 -5.37
N TYR A 172 -11.92 9.06 -5.96
CA TYR A 172 -12.52 7.88 -5.37
C TYR A 172 -11.44 7.06 -4.69
N ILE A 173 -11.60 6.82 -3.42
CA ILE A 173 -10.56 6.19 -2.58
C ILE A 173 -10.86 4.72 -2.37
N SER A 174 -9.88 3.87 -2.67
CA SER A 174 -9.85 2.46 -2.27
C SER A 174 -8.93 2.32 -1.05
N GLY A 175 -9.51 2.23 0.15
CA GLY A 175 -8.77 2.04 1.38
C GLY A 175 -8.72 0.57 1.77
N SER A 176 -7.52 -0.01 1.88
CA SER A 176 -7.34 -1.44 2.18
C SER A 176 -6.73 -1.70 3.57
N ALA A 177 -6.18 -0.70 4.22
CA ALA A 177 -5.59 -0.87 5.54
C ALA A 177 -6.65 -1.08 6.64
N GLY A 178 -6.23 -1.50 7.83
CA GLY A 178 -7.09 -1.64 8.99
C GLY A 178 -7.87 -0.34 9.30
N VAL A 179 -9.11 -0.46 9.71
CA VAL A 179 -9.95 0.70 10.06
C VAL A 179 -9.32 1.48 11.21
N ARG A 180 -9.28 2.80 11.10
CA ARG A 180 -8.78 3.71 12.14
C ARG A 180 -9.69 3.67 13.37
N ALA A 181 -9.10 3.87 14.55
CA ALA A 181 -9.87 4.08 15.76
C ALA A 181 -10.70 5.37 15.67
N ALA A 182 -11.92 5.36 16.20
CA ALA A 182 -12.78 6.54 16.22
C ALA A 182 -12.15 7.73 16.98
N ASP A 183 -11.29 7.46 17.97
CA ASP A 183 -10.52 8.48 18.69
C ASP A 183 -9.49 9.20 17.80
N GLU A 184 -9.01 8.52 16.76
CA GLU A 184 -8.09 9.11 15.80
C GLU A 184 -8.85 9.86 14.69
N LEU A 185 -9.88 9.22 14.14
CA LEU A 185 -10.74 9.80 13.12
C LEU A 185 -12.21 9.45 13.41
N PRO A 186 -13.01 10.39 13.91
CA PRO A 186 -14.44 10.17 14.14
C PRO A 186 -15.18 9.73 12.87
N GLY A 187 -16.20 8.91 13.02
CA GLY A 187 -16.98 8.39 11.90
C GLY A 187 -16.36 7.17 11.21
N CYS A 188 -15.36 6.53 11.84
CA CYS A 188 -14.78 5.27 11.37
C CYS A 188 -15.20 4.14 12.32
N SER A 189 -15.78 3.07 11.78
CA SER A 189 -16.18 1.91 12.55
C SER A 189 -15.74 0.63 11.85
N ARG A 190 -15.39 -0.40 12.66
CA ARG A 190 -15.07 -1.77 12.23
C ARG A 190 -16.28 -2.69 12.25
N GLU A 191 -17.35 -2.23 12.87
CA GLU A 191 -18.56 -3.03 12.97
C GLU A 191 -19.16 -3.34 11.61
N ALA A 192 -19.91 -4.43 11.54
CA ALA A 192 -20.65 -4.76 10.33
C ALA A 192 -21.67 -3.66 9.99
N PRO A 193 -21.97 -3.42 8.72
CA PRO A 193 -22.86 -2.35 8.29
C PRO A 193 -24.25 -2.36 8.95
N GLU A 194 -24.73 -3.55 9.31
CA GLU A 194 -26.00 -3.76 9.97
C GLU A 194 -26.01 -3.26 11.41
N LYS A 195 -24.82 -3.20 12.03
CA LYS A 195 -24.64 -2.75 13.43
C LYS A 195 -24.31 -1.27 13.55
N ASP A 196 -23.56 -0.74 12.57
CA ASP A 196 -23.10 0.65 12.60
C ASP A 196 -23.13 1.28 11.20
N PRO A 197 -23.91 2.36 10.98
CA PRO A 197 -23.95 3.05 9.71
C PRO A 197 -22.61 3.69 9.34
N ASN A 198 -21.70 3.89 10.30
CA ASN A 198 -20.34 4.39 10.08
C ASN A 198 -19.35 3.29 9.72
N SER A 199 -19.82 2.08 9.45
CA SER A 199 -18.96 0.98 9.01
C SER A 199 -18.05 1.41 7.86
N ALA A 200 -16.75 1.15 8.00
CA ALA A 200 -15.76 1.39 6.96
C ALA A 200 -15.50 0.15 6.08
N LEU A 201 -16.32 -0.90 6.23
CA LEU A 201 -16.24 -2.10 5.41
C LEU A 201 -16.87 -1.83 4.04
N PHE A 202 -16.16 -2.16 2.95
CA PHE A 202 -16.56 -1.92 1.55
C PHE A 202 -17.05 -0.48 1.27
N ARG A 203 -16.44 0.48 1.96
CA ARG A 203 -16.76 1.88 1.79
C ARG A 203 -15.78 2.55 0.85
N ILE A 204 -16.30 3.20 -0.20
CA ILE A 204 -15.55 4.11 -1.04
C ILE A 204 -15.74 5.52 -0.49
N GLU A 205 -14.66 6.25 -0.24
CA GLU A 205 -14.74 7.64 0.18
C GLU A 205 -14.50 8.52 -1.04
N VAL A 206 -15.52 9.29 -1.41
CA VAL A 206 -15.50 10.20 -2.55
C VAL A 206 -15.07 11.57 -2.08
N ILE A 207 -13.89 12.01 -2.49
CA ILE A 207 -13.33 13.32 -2.17
C ILE A 207 -13.65 14.28 -3.32
N LYS A 208 -14.31 15.40 -3.01
CA LYS A 208 -14.48 16.52 -3.92
C LYS A 208 -13.31 17.48 -3.73
N VAL A 209 -12.64 17.85 -4.81
CA VAL A 209 -11.50 18.76 -4.82
C VAL A 209 -11.85 19.99 -5.66
N PRO A 210 -12.14 21.15 -5.03
CA PRO A 210 -12.32 22.40 -5.75
C PRO A 210 -11.01 22.83 -6.42
N LEU A 211 -11.04 23.04 -7.74
CA LEU A 211 -9.81 23.32 -8.50
C LEU A 211 -9.17 24.66 -8.16
N ALA A 212 -9.99 25.66 -7.84
CA ALA A 212 -9.51 26.98 -7.40
C ALA A 212 -9.03 26.99 -5.94
N HIS A 213 -9.48 26.02 -5.13
CA HIS A 213 -9.24 25.95 -3.69
C HIS A 213 -9.01 24.49 -3.26
N PRO A 214 -7.93 23.83 -3.73
CA PRO A 214 -7.67 22.42 -3.42
C PRO A 214 -7.49 22.15 -1.91
N GLU A 215 -7.14 23.17 -1.12
CA GLU A 215 -7.08 23.10 0.34
C GLU A 215 -8.43 22.84 1.01
N ARG A 216 -9.53 23.04 0.27
CA ARG A 216 -10.92 22.78 0.72
C ARG A 216 -11.41 21.38 0.31
N ALA A 217 -10.51 20.52 -0.16
CA ALA A 217 -10.88 19.16 -0.50
C ALA A 217 -11.49 18.43 0.71
N ALA A 218 -12.60 17.75 0.49
CA ALA A 218 -13.31 17.04 1.55
C ALA A 218 -14.09 15.84 1.02
N ILE A 219 -14.34 14.86 1.89
CA ILE A 219 -15.24 13.75 1.60
C ILE A 219 -16.67 14.29 1.47
N VAL A 220 -17.31 14.02 0.34
CA VAL A 220 -18.70 14.45 0.05
C VAL A 220 -19.66 13.28 0.00
N SER A 221 -19.17 12.06 -0.14
CA SER A 221 -19.97 10.84 -0.16
C SER A 221 -19.12 9.65 0.29
N SER A 222 -19.77 8.68 0.90
CA SER A 222 -19.11 7.45 1.36
C SER A 222 -19.99 6.23 1.07
N PRO A 223 -20.28 5.92 -0.21
CA PRO A 223 -21.11 4.78 -0.56
C PRO A 223 -20.45 3.47 -0.16
N ARG A 224 -21.25 2.56 0.35
CA ARG A 224 -20.90 1.13 0.47
C ARG A 224 -21.44 0.42 -0.75
N ILE A 225 -20.58 -0.37 -1.41
CA ILE A 225 -20.92 -0.95 -2.72
C ILE A 225 -21.33 -2.42 -2.63
N PHE A 226 -21.01 -3.11 -1.54
CA PHE A 226 -21.31 -4.53 -1.37
C PHE A 226 -21.97 -4.74 -0.01
N GLN A 227 -23.28 -4.55 0.07
CA GLN A 227 -24.01 -4.62 1.34
C GLN A 227 -24.48 -6.03 1.69
N ASP A 228 -24.75 -6.88 0.70
CA ASP A 228 -25.34 -8.19 0.86
C ASP A 228 -24.44 -9.29 0.25
N LEU A 229 -23.11 -9.13 0.38
CA LEU A 229 -22.19 -10.17 -0.08
C LEU A 229 -22.33 -11.41 0.79
N VAL A 230 -22.59 -12.52 0.12
CA VAL A 230 -22.36 -13.84 0.70
C VAL A 230 -20.85 -14.07 0.79
N ASP A 231 -20.36 -14.51 1.93
CA ASP A 231 -18.95 -14.84 2.08
C ASP A 231 -18.51 -15.79 0.95
N PRO A 232 -17.36 -15.52 0.30
CA PRO A 232 -16.88 -16.43 -0.72
C PRO A 232 -16.62 -17.80 -0.12
N ALA A 233 -16.93 -18.85 -0.86
CA ALA A 233 -16.63 -20.21 -0.43
C ALA A 233 -15.14 -20.32 -0.12
N SER A 234 -14.80 -20.56 1.13
CA SER A 234 -13.42 -20.81 1.55
C SER A 234 -13.08 -22.27 1.33
N HIS A 235 -12.12 -22.55 0.46
CA HIS A 235 -11.60 -23.92 0.28
C HIS A 235 -10.32 -24.17 1.10
N GLY A 236 -9.87 -23.21 1.89
CA GLY A 236 -8.65 -23.34 2.69
C GLY A 236 -7.37 -23.34 1.84
N GLU A 237 -6.27 -23.67 2.49
CA GLU A 237 -4.98 -23.88 1.81
C GLU A 237 -4.92 -25.30 1.25
N ALA A 238 -4.17 -25.49 0.15
CA ALA A 238 -3.94 -26.81 -0.40
C ALA A 238 -3.17 -27.70 0.61
N PRO A 239 -3.45 -29.02 0.68
CA PRO A 239 -2.76 -29.92 1.61
C PRO A 239 -1.23 -29.86 1.45
N GLU A 240 -0.73 -29.66 0.22
CA GLU A 240 0.68 -29.51 -0.10
C GLU A 240 1.29 -28.26 0.51
N ASP A 241 0.56 -27.13 0.51
CA ASP A 241 1.01 -25.87 1.09
C ASP A 241 1.05 -25.96 2.62
N ILE A 242 0.04 -26.61 3.22
CA ILE A 242 0.01 -26.89 4.66
C ILE A 242 1.22 -27.76 5.06
N ALA A 243 1.50 -28.82 4.30
CA ALA A 243 2.63 -29.69 4.55
C ALA A 243 3.97 -28.95 4.38
N ALA A 244 4.10 -28.13 3.35
CA ALA A 244 5.28 -27.31 3.12
C ALA A 244 5.51 -26.28 4.24
N ALA A 245 4.45 -25.62 4.71
CA ALA A 245 4.52 -24.68 5.82
C ALA A 245 4.94 -25.39 7.14
N ALA A 246 4.37 -26.54 7.43
CA ALA A 246 4.72 -27.33 8.61
C ALA A 246 6.19 -27.79 8.58
N LYS A 247 6.69 -28.24 7.43
CA LYS A 247 8.11 -28.59 7.24
C LYS A 247 9.00 -27.38 7.45
N ALA A 248 8.68 -26.25 6.84
CA ALA A 248 9.44 -25.00 7.00
C ALA A 248 9.48 -24.53 8.46
N ALA A 249 8.37 -24.63 9.18
CA ALA A 249 8.29 -24.29 10.59
C ALA A 249 9.15 -25.22 11.45
N ALA A 250 9.13 -26.53 11.20
CA ALA A 250 9.96 -27.50 11.90
C ALA A 250 11.46 -27.25 11.68
N GLU A 251 11.88 -26.99 10.45
CA GLU A 251 13.26 -26.63 10.11
C GLU A 251 13.70 -25.31 10.72
N ALA A 252 12.84 -24.31 10.74
CA ALA A 252 13.10 -23.01 11.36
C ALA A 252 13.26 -23.16 12.87
N ARG A 253 12.40 -23.95 13.52
CA ARG A 253 12.50 -24.24 14.95
C ARG A 253 13.81 -24.95 15.31
N ALA A 254 14.22 -25.92 14.50
CA ALA A 254 15.51 -26.61 14.67
C ALA A 254 16.70 -25.64 14.58
N ARG A 255 16.58 -24.56 13.83
CA ARG A 255 17.57 -23.46 13.74
C ARG A 255 17.39 -22.37 14.81
N GLY A 256 16.49 -22.55 15.78
CA GLY A 256 16.24 -21.59 16.83
C GLY A 256 15.43 -20.36 16.39
N MET A 257 14.84 -20.35 15.21
CA MET A 257 13.97 -19.26 14.74
C MET A 257 12.65 -19.24 15.50
N PHE A 258 11.93 -18.14 15.40
CA PHE A 258 10.60 -18.00 15.99
C PHE A 258 9.54 -18.59 15.08
N THR A 259 8.70 -19.45 15.65
CA THR A 259 7.50 -19.99 15.01
C THR A 259 6.31 -19.77 15.92
N ALA A 260 5.12 -19.66 15.36
CA ALA A 260 3.87 -19.59 16.09
C ALA A 260 2.73 -20.15 15.24
N GLU A 261 1.66 -20.53 15.91
CA GLU A 261 0.42 -20.88 15.26
C GLU A 261 -0.27 -19.62 14.74
N LEU A 262 -0.48 -19.56 13.44
CA LEU A 262 -1.17 -18.49 12.75
C LEU A 262 -2.13 -19.10 11.72
N PHE A 263 -3.39 -18.73 11.77
CA PHE A 263 -4.41 -19.18 10.84
C PHE A 263 -4.56 -20.72 10.78
N GLY A 264 -4.47 -21.37 11.94
CA GLY A 264 -4.63 -22.82 12.08
C GLY A 264 -3.43 -23.67 11.65
N ALA A 265 -2.28 -23.04 11.39
CA ALA A 265 -1.05 -23.77 11.08
C ALA A 265 0.17 -23.12 11.75
N GLU A 266 1.17 -23.93 12.10
CA GLU A 266 2.44 -23.42 12.59
C GLU A 266 3.24 -22.79 11.45
N ARG A 267 3.65 -21.54 11.64
CA ARG A 267 4.37 -20.74 10.63
C ARG A 267 5.62 -20.11 11.21
N VAL A 268 6.59 -19.86 10.33
CA VAL A 268 7.78 -19.08 10.66
C VAL A 268 7.40 -17.62 10.82
N ILE A 269 7.80 -17.01 11.94
CA ILE A 269 7.61 -15.57 12.14
C ILE A 269 8.83 -14.83 11.58
N PRO A 270 8.64 -13.91 10.63
CA PRO A 270 9.74 -13.20 9.99
C PRO A 270 10.59 -12.42 11.01
N PRO A 271 11.92 -12.39 10.86
CA PRO A 271 12.81 -11.64 11.76
C PRO A 271 12.43 -10.16 11.91
N GLN A 272 11.88 -9.55 10.87
CA GLN A 272 11.42 -8.16 10.88
C GLN A 272 10.29 -7.90 11.89
N MET A 273 9.48 -8.91 12.17
CA MET A 273 8.45 -8.85 13.23
C MET A 273 9.04 -9.12 14.60
N ILE A 274 10.03 -9.98 14.69
CA ILE A 274 10.62 -10.43 15.96
C ILE A 274 11.56 -9.37 16.54
N SER A 275 12.38 -8.72 15.71
CA SER A 275 13.40 -7.76 16.19
C SER A 275 12.81 -6.63 17.03
N PRO A 276 11.75 -5.92 16.61
CA PRO A 276 11.16 -4.87 17.45
C PRO A 276 10.55 -5.38 18.76
N MET A 277 10.06 -6.62 18.78
CA MET A 277 9.53 -7.25 19.99
C MET A 277 10.64 -7.56 20.99
N LEU A 278 11.77 -8.09 20.50
CA LEU A 278 12.95 -8.31 21.32
C LEU A 278 13.52 -6.99 21.88
N ASP A 279 13.61 -5.95 21.06
CA ASP A 279 14.04 -4.62 21.49
C ASP A 279 13.13 -4.07 22.61
N SER A 280 11.84 -4.32 22.52
CA SER A 280 10.88 -3.92 23.55
C SER A 280 11.12 -4.66 24.87
N ILE A 281 11.44 -5.96 24.83
CA ILE A 281 11.77 -6.75 26.02
C ILE A 281 13.09 -6.27 26.65
N VAL A 282 14.11 -6.02 25.83
CA VAL A 282 15.39 -5.48 26.30
C VAL A 282 15.19 -4.13 27.01
N LYS A 283 14.38 -3.25 26.43
CA LYS A 283 14.03 -1.96 27.05
C LYS A 283 13.25 -2.13 28.36
N ALA A 284 12.29 -3.05 28.40
CA ALA A 284 11.46 -3.29 29.59
C ALA A 284 12.28 -3.72 30.81
N ARG A 285 13.40 -4.43 30.61
CA ARG A 285 14.35 -4.80 31.70
C ARG A 285 15.46 -3.77 31.92
N ASN A 286 15.36 -2.57 31.33
CA ASN A 286 16.39 -1.52 31.37
C ASN A 286 17.77 -1.99 30.83
N GLY A 287 17.75 -2.95 29.88
CA GLY A 287 18.95 -3.48 29.27
C GLY A 287 19.46 -2.63 28.11
N THR A 288 20.73 -2.76 27.81
CA THR A 288 21.41 -2.17 26.66
C THR A 288 22.06 -3.28 25.82
N GLY A 289 22.14 -3.10 24.50
CA GLY A 289 22.75 -4.08 23.59
C GLY A 289 21.75 -5.09 23.01
N PRO A 290 22.24 -6.13 22.31
CA PRO A 290 21.41 -7.10 21.64
C PRO A 290 20.61 -7.98 22.61
N ALA A 291 19.49 -8.52 22.14
CA ALA A 291 18.67 -9.45 22.91
C ALA A 291 19.43 -10.73 23.25
N THR A 292 19.26 -11.21 24.48
CA THR A 292 19.86 -12.44 24.99
C THR A 292 18.98 -13.67 24.74
N ALA A 293 19.51 -14.86 25.06
CA ALA A 293 18.71 -16.09 25.05
C ALA A 293 17.52 -16.03 26.05
N ALA A 294 17.71 -15.36 27.19
CA ALA A 294 16.64 -15.14 28.17
C ALA A 294 15.55 -14.23 27.62
N ASP A 295 15.90 -13.15 26.92
CA ASP A 295 14.93 -12.27 26.26
C ASP A 295 14.13 -13.02 25.18
N SER A 296 14.81 -13.89 24.43
CA SER A 296 14.18 -14.76 23.44
C SER A 296 13.21 -15.76 24.07
N ALA A 297 13.53 -16.31 25.26
CA ALA A 297 12.64 -17.21 25.98
C ALA A 297 11.38 -16.47 26.48
N VAL A 298 11.54 -15.24 27.00
CA VAL A 298 10.44 -14.37 27.39
C VAL A 298 9.53 -14.08 26.20
N LEU A 299 10.11 -13.72 25.04
CA LEU A 299 9.33 -13.46 23.84
C LEU A 299 8.59 -14.71 23.36
N ARG A 300 9.22 -15.89 23.37
CA ARG A 300 8.56 -17.14 22.96
C ARG A 300 7.32 -17.43 23.81
N ALA A 301 7.40 -17.20 25.13
CA ALA A 301 6.27 -17.38 26.02
C ALA A 301 5.13 -16.37 25.78
N ALA A 302 5.49 -15.13 25.45
CA ALA A 302 4.51 -14.06 25.22
C ALA A 302 3.94 -14.03 23.80
N LEU A 303 4.66 -14.59 22.82
CA LEU A 303 4.36 -14.47 21.40
C LEU A 303 2.94 -14.90 21.00
N PRO A 304 2.38 -16.02 21.50
CA PRO A 304 1.00 -16.38 21.18
C PRO A 304 0.00 -15.31 21.59
N GLY A 305 0.14 -14.73 22.79
CA GLY A 305 -0.73 -13.66 23.27
C GLY A 305 -0.58 -12.36 22.47
N ILE A 306 0.67 -12.01 22.09
CA ILE A 306 0.95 -10.83 21.26
C ILE A 306 0.30 -10.99 19.88
N LEU A 307 0.45 -12.16 19.27
CA LEU A 307 -0.12 -12.45 17.96
C LEU A 307 -1.66 -12.51 18.02
N ALA A 308 -2.21 -13.12 19.05
CA ALA A 308 -3.66 -13.11 19.28
C ALA A 308 -4.22 -11.69 19.44
N ALA A 309 -3.54 -10.83 20.18
CA ALA A 309 -3.94 -9.42 20.33
C ALA A 309 -3.80 -8.61 19.02
N ARG A 310 -2.85 -8.97 18.17
CA ARG A 310 -2.56 -8.24 16.95
C ARG A 310 -3.37 -8.74 15.73
N PHE A 311 -3.60 -10.04 15.66
CA PHE A 311 -4.25 -10.73 14.55
C PHE A 311 -5.51 -11.48 14.98
N GLY A 312 -5.73 -11.65 16.29
CA GLY A 312 -6.84 -12.31 16.90
C GLY A 312 -7.95 -11.33 17.27
N GLY A 313 -8.47 -10.60 16.28
CA GLY A 313 -9.83 -10.08 16.40
C GLY A 313 -10.82 -11.26 16.42
N ASP A 314 -12.10 -11.02 16.30
CA ASP A 314 -13.15 -12.06 16.20
C ASP A 314 -12.89 -13.11 15.10
N ASP A 315 -11.83 -12.90 14.29
CA ASP A 315 -11.28 -13.79 13.26
C ASP A 315 -10.43 -14.96 13.78
N ALA A 316 -10.18 -15.05 15.09
CA ALA A 316 -9.37 -16.13 15.68
C ALA A 316 -10.16 -17.42 15.93
N THR A 317 -11.46 -17.46 15.68
CA THR A 317 -12.27 -18.68 15.69
C THR A 317 -11.90 -19.56 14.49
N PRO A 318 -11.69 -20.89 14.70
CA PRO A 318 -11.57 -21.83 13.59
C PRO A 318 -12.91 -21.88 12.82
N GLY A 319 -13.01 -21.09 11.80
CA GLY A 319 -14.17 -20.97 10.91
C GLY A 319 -13.72 -20.44 9.56
N PRO A 320 -14.60 -20.42 8.56
CA PRO A 320 -14.30 -19.76 7.31
C PRO A 320 -13.86 -18.33 7.61
N ARG A 321 -12.72 -17.90 7.05
CA ARG A 321 -12.27 -16.50 7.19
C ARG A 321 -13.37 -15.61 6.64
N PRO A 322 -13.75 -14.54 7.35
CA PRO A 322 -14.65 -13.57 6.77
C PRO A 322 -14.07 -13.13 5.41
N GLY A 323 -14.94 -12.99 4.44
CA GLY A 323 -14.55 -12.55 3.10
C GLY A 323 -13.84 -11.21 3.11
N PRO A 324 -13.34 -10.75 1.97
CA PRO A 324 -12.70 -9.44 1.87
C PRO A 324 -13.66 -8.36 2.35
N THR A 325 -13.14 -7.38 3.07
CA THR A 325 -13.92 -6.26 3.63
C THR A 325 -13.50 -4.91 3.06
N GLN A 326 -12.65 -4.90 2.06
CA GLN A 326 -12.06 -3.71 1.46
C GLN A 326 -12.07 -3.77 -0.07
N CYS A 327 -12.01 -2.58 -0.69
CA CYS A 327 -11.75 -2.42 -2.11
C CYS A 327 -10.25 -2.23 -2.33
N HIS A 328 -9.72 -2.81 -3.41
CA HIS A 328 -8.30 -2.66 -3.76
C HIS A 328 -8.11 -1.55 -4.79
N ASP A 329 -8.96 -1.55 -5.84
CA ASP A 329 -8.86 -0.59 -6.93
C ASP A 329 -10.24 -0.28 -7.51
N ILE A 330 -10.36 0.83 -8.24
CA ILE A 330 -11.59 1.28 -8.87
C ILE A 330 -11.30 1.68 -10.31
N THR A 331 -11.90 0.99 -11.26
CA THR A 331 -11.89 1.39 -12.66
C THR A 331 -13.14 2.18 -12.98
N VAL A 332 -13.01 3.33 -13.64
CA VAL A 332 -14.11 4.22 -13.98
C VAL A 332 -14.28 4.32 -15.48
N TYR A 333 -15.52 4.24 -15.94
CA TYR A 333 -15.94 4.41 -17.33
C TYR A 333 -16.85 5.64 -17.45
N PRO A 334 -16.30 6.86 -17.50
CA PRO A 334 -17.10 8.11 -17.46
C PRO A 334 -18.10 8.22 -18.61
N ALA A 335 -17.77 7.67 -19.78
CA ALA A 335 -18.62 7.70 -20.98
C ALA A 335 -19.98 6.99 -20.79
N ILE A 336 -20.05 6.03 -19.88
CA ILE A 336 -21.26 5.26 -19.57
C ILE A 336 -21.71 5.41 -18.12
N GLY A 337 -21.03 6.25 -17.33
CA GLY A 337 -21.39 6.55 -15.95
C GLY A 337 -21.23 5.36 -15.00
N MET A 338 -20.26 4.48 -15.25
CA MET A 338 -20.00 3.27 -14.44
C MET A 338 -18.63 3.35 -13.76
N ALA A 339 -18.53 2.71 -12.59
CA ALA A 339 -17.30 2.45 -11.87
C ALA A 339 -17.31 1.03 -11.33
#